data_c4108e997f82da5d016d4539e5e7f39b
#
_entry.id   c4108e997f82da5d016d4539e5e7f39b
#
_cell.length_a   1.000
_cell.length_b   1.000
_cell.length_c   1.000
_cell.angle_alpha   90.00
_cell.angle_beta   90.00
_cell.angle_gamma   90.00
#
_symmetry.space_group_name_H-M   'P 1'
#
loop_
_entity.id
_entity.type
_entity.pdbx_description
1 polymer ?
#
loop_
_entity_poly.entity_id
_entity_poly.type
_entity_poly.pdbx_seq_one_letter_code
_entity_poly.pdbx_strand_id
1 'polypeptide(L)'
;MIFARTFSLWLFAAGLGLAAVVPQTAHAQDAKLIGNFSDWDAYTRGTAGNRFCYMVSKPKEASLRSRRGEIFFLVWHRPDQKEFDVVQVDIGYPFKDGSEAEIRVGGNSWSLFTREESAWTYKPADDKALVAALRKGSRMTVKGTSKRNSLTTDSYSLKGTSAAYKAIGKACGRS
;
A
#
# COMPACT_ATOMS: atom_id res chain seq x y z
N MET A 1 -14.44 -82.02 -37.45
CA MET A 1 -13.31 -81.11 -37.42
C MET A 1 -13.81 -79.80 -36.79
N ILE A 2 -13.48 -79.61 -35.50
CA ILE A 2 -13.98 -78.46 -34.71
C ILE A 2 -12.73 -77.69 -34.29
N PHE A 3 -12.57 -76.47 -34.81
CA PHE A 3 -11.48 -75.56 -34.42
C PHE A 3 -11.96 -74.71 -33.22
N ALA A 4 -11.30 -74.95 -32.08
CA ALA A 4 -11.46 -74.11 -30.92
C ALA A 4 -10.57 -72.85 -31.02
N ARG A 5 -11.15 -71.65 -31.00
CA ARG A 5 -10.46 -70.37 -30.94
C ARG A 5 -10.35 -69.92 -29.48
N THR A 6 -9.17 -69.91 -28.93
CA THR A 6 -8.83 -69.35 -27.63
C THR A 6 -8.80 -67.81 -27.72
N PHE A 7 -9.68 -67.14 -26.92
CA PHE A 7 -9.69 -65.66 -26.73
C PHE A 7 -8.79 -65.32 -25.56
N SER A 8 -7.68 -64.65 -25.82
CA SER A 8 -6.83 -64.06 -24.77
C SER A 8 -7.39 -62.71 -24.34
N LEU A 9 -7.84 -62.62 -23.09
CA LEU A 9 -8.20 -61.37 -22.44
C LEU A 9 -6.90 -60.66 -21.99
N TRP A 10 -6.65 -59.49 -22.57
CA TRP A 10 -5.64 -58.54 -22.06
C TRP A 10 -6.31 -57.60 -21.04
N LEU A 11 -5.96 -57.76 -19.77
CA LEU A 11 -6.34 -56.83 -18.68
C LEU A 11 -5.43 -55.58 -18.76
N PHE A 12 -5.99 -54.47 -19.22
CA PHE A 12 -5.37 -53.17 -19.08
C PHE A 12 -5.61 -52.65 -17.62
N ALA A 13 -4.57 -52.69 -16.82
CA ALA A 13 -4.57 -52.03 -15.53
C ALA A 13 -4.37 -50.50 -15.74
N ALA A 14 -5.46 -49.70 -15.66
CA ALA A 14 -5.41 -48.26 -15.66
C ALA A 14 -4.94 -47.80 -14.26
N GLY A 15 -3.65 -47.43 -14.16
CA GLY A 15 -3.09 -46.81 -12.96
C GLY A 15 -3.59 -45.36 -12.85
N LEU A 16 -4.53 -45.08 -11.92
CA LEU A 16 -4.86 -43.70 -11.53
C LEU A 16 -3.68 -43.11 -10.74
N GLY A 17 -2.86 -42.32 -11.41
CA GLY A 17 -1.86 -41.46 -10.74
C GLY A 17 -2.57 -40.33 -10.00
N LEU A 18 -2.66 -40.40 -8.66
CA LEU A 18 -3.02 -39.24 -7.84
C LEU A 18 -1.88 -38.19 -7.94
N ALA A 19 -2.10 -37.17 -8.75
CA ALA A 19 -1.24 -35.97 -8.71
C ALA A 19 -1.50 -35.25 -7.38
N ALA A 20 -0.55 -35.31 -6.46
CA ALA A 20 -0.59 -34.54 -5.22
C ALA A 20 -0.45 -33.05 -5.57
N VAL A 21 -1.54 -32.30 -5.42
CA VAL A 21 -1.52 -30.84 -5.51
C VAL A 21 -0.83 -30.31 -4.24
N VAL A 22 0.45 -29.94 -4.37
CA VAL A 22 1.18 -29.29 -3.28
C VAL A 22 0.68 -27.86 -3.20
N PRO A 23 0.10 -27.40 -2.08
CA PRO A 23 -0.31 -26.01 -1.93
C PRO A 23 0.96 -25.14 -1.96
N GLN A 24 1.10 -24.28 -2.98
CA GLN A 24 2.12 -23.25 -2.99
C GLN A 24 1.72 -22.19 -1.98
N THR A 25 2.39 -22.16 -0.83
CA THR A 25 2.31 -21.03 0.11
C THR A 25 2.88 -19.81 -0.59
N ALA A 26 2.02 -18.88 -0.98
CA ALA A 26 2.43 -17.57 -1.43
C ALA A 26 3.10 -16.87 -0.23
N HIS A 27 4.43 -16.87 -0.20
CA HIS A 27 5.18 -16.06 0.76
C HIS A 27 4.92 -14.59 0.41
N ALA A 28 4.16 -13.89 1.26
CA ALA A 28 4.14 -12.43 1.23
C ALA A 28 5.61 -11.99 1.46
N GLN A 29 6.20 -11.36 0.45
CA GLN A 29 7.58 -10.88 0.58
C GLN A 29 7.61 -9.80 1.65
N ASP A 30 8.35 -10.03 2.73
CA ASP A 30 8.48 -9.11 3.85
C ASP A 30 9.04 -7.76 3.38
N ALA A 31 8.48 -6.69 3.94
CA ALA A 31 8.97 -5.35 3.68
C ALA A 31 10.36 -5.18 4.31
N LYS A 32 11.35 -4.81 3.50
CA LYS A 32 12.71 -4.51 3.94
C LYS A 32 12.85 -3.03 4.23
N LEU A 33 13.29 -2.69 5.44
CA LEU A 33 13.62 -1.32 5.80
C LEU A 33 14.82 -0.83 4.98
N ILE A 34 14.66 0.32 4.30
CA ILE A 34 15.73 1.04 3.61
C ILE A 34 16.46 1.95 4.61
N GLY A 35 15.73 2.60 5.50
CA GLY A 35 16.26 3.47 6.54
C GLY A 35 15.20 4.26 7.27
N ASN A 36 15.63 4.83 8.42
CA ASN A 36 14.85 5.75 9.23
C ASN A 36 15.34 7.18 8.97
N PHE A 37 14.43 8.09 8.69
CA PHE A 37 14.71 9.47 8.33
C PHE A 37 13.93 10.43 9.23
N SER A 38 14.38 10.58 10.46
CA SER A 38 13.69 11.36 11.51
C SER A 38 12.26 10.82 11.80
N ASP A 39 11.24 11.47 11.26
CA ASP A 39 9.84 11.12 11.49
C ASP A 39 9.23 10.28 10.36
N TRP A 40 10.08 9.78 9.46
CA TRP A 40 9.71 8.97 8.30
C TRP A 40 10.56 7.73 8.19
N ASP A 41 9.94 6.61 7.90
CA ASP A 41 10.61 5.36 7.58
C ASP A 41 10.43 5.04 6.09
N ALA A 42 11.46 4.47 5.48
CA ALA A 42 11.42 4.05 4.09
C ALA A 42 11.60 2.54 3.97
N TYR A 43 10.81 1.92 3.12
CA TYR A 43 10.77 0.48 2.91
C TYR A 43 10.75 0.12 1.43
N THR A 44 11.18 -1.10 1.13
CA THR A 44 10.97 -1.75 -0.16
C THR A 44 10.50 -3.17 0.04
N ARG A 45 9.67 -3.67 -0.86
CA ARG A 45 9.31 -5.09 -0.97
C ARG A 45 9.29 -5.51 -2.43
N GLY A 46 9.30 -6.81 -2.67
CA GLY A 46 9.33 -7.35 -4.03
C GLY A 46 10.72 -7.37 -4.62
N THR A 47 10.82 -7.90 -5.85
CA THR A 47 12.05 -8.04 -6.64
C THR A 47 12.01 -7.15 -7.89
N ALA A 48 13.06 -7.21 -8.71
CA ALA A 48 13.03 -6.56 -10.02
C ALA A 48 11.82 -7.05 -10.83
N GLY A 49 11.02 -6.12 -11.37
CA GLY A 49 9.77 -6.42 -12.10
C GLY A 49 8.48 -6.43 -11.25
N ASN A 50 8.59 -6.45 -9.91
CA ASN A 50 7.44 -6.30 -9.00
C ASN A 50 7.88 -5.56 -7.74
N ARG A 51 8.57 -4.44 -7.90
CA ARG A 51 9.10 -3.68 -6.79
C ARG A 51 8.12 -2.62 -6.31
N PHE A 52 7.92 -2.58 -5.01
CA PHE A 52 7.11 -1.58 -4.31
C PHE A 52 7.98 -0.87 -3.28
N CYS A 53 8.14 0.44 -3.40
CA CYS A 53 8.92 1.25 -2.48
C CYS A 53 8.00 2.30 -1.86
N TYR A 54 8.03 2.43 -0.55
CA TYR A 54 7.19 3.38 0.14
C TYR A 54 7.90 4.02 1.33
N MET A 55 7.50 5.24 1.63
CA MET A 55 7.82 5.90 2.87
C MET A 55 6.54 6.09 3.68
N VAL A 56 6.68 6.01 4.98
CA VAL A 56 5.55 6.05 5.91
C VAL A 56 5.88 6.92 7.13
N SER A 57 4.87 7.62 7.63
CA SER A 57 4.93 8.35 8.88
C SER A 57 3.68 8.12 9.71
N LYS A 58 3.82 8.20 11.05
CA LYS A 58 2.71 8.24 12.00
C LYS A 58 2.51 9.66 12.49
N PRO A 59 1.27 10.06 12.83
CA PRO A 59 1.01 11.38 13.36
C PRO A 59 1.72 11.59 14.72
N LYS A 60 2.20 12.80 14.96
CA LYS A 60 2.70 13.23 16.27
C LYS A 60 1.56 13.47 17.24
N GLU A 61 0.45 13.97 16.72
CA GLU A 61 -0.78 14.22 17.47
C GLU A 61 -1.96 13.70 16.64
N ALA A 62 -2.85 12.95 17.26
CA ALA A 62 -4.04 12.40 16.62
C ALA A 62 -5.24 12.55 17.56
N SER A 63 -6.27 13.23 17.09
CA SER A 63 -7.51 13.32 17.84
C SER A 63 -8.19 11.96 17.97
N LEU A 64 -8.83 11.68 19.10
CA LEU A 64 -9.53 10.43 19.39
C LEU A 64 -8.66 9.17 19.21
N ARG A 65 -7.34 9.27 19.44
CA ARG A 65 -6.36 8.20 19.19
C ARG A 65 -6.75 6.85 19.81
N SER A 66 -7.27 6.86 21.03
CA SER A 66 -7.65 5.64 21.77
C SER A 66 -8.86 4.89 21.19
N ARG A 67 -9.58 5.50 20.23
CA ARG A 67 -10.77 4.94 19.56
C ARG A 67 -10.53 4.59 18.10
N ARG A 68 -9.25 4.58 17.68
CA ARG A 68 -8.84 4.38 16.30
C ARG A 68 -7.86 3.23 16.18
N GLY A 69 -7.86 2.56 15.04
CA GLY A 69 -6.81 1.63 14.63
C GLY A 69 -5.49 2.33 14.33
N GLU A 70 -4.64 1.68 13.59
CA GLU A 70 -3.36 2.28 13.15
C GLU A 70 -3.60 3.43 12.17
N ILE A 71 -2.78 4.46 12.31
CA ILE A 71 -2.88 5.68 11.50
C ILE A 71 -1.55 5.86 10.78
N PHE A 72 -1.60 5.91 9.45
CA PHE A 72 -0.42 6.06 8.61
C PHE A 72 -0.63 7.09 7.52
N PHE A 73 0.42 7.76 7.15
CA PHE A 73 0.53 8.53 5.93
C PHE A 73 1.65 7.92 5.09
N LEU A 74 1.34 7.58 3.84
CA LEU A 74 2.25 6.90 2.94
C LEU A 74 2.44 7.70 1.64
N VAL A 75 3.66 7.61 1.10
CA VAL A 75 3.94 7.94 -0.30
C VAL A 75 4.67 6.74 -0.90
N TRP A 76 4.21 6.28 -2.05
CA TRP A 76 4.76 5.07 -2.64
C TRP A 76 4.96 5.13 -4.14
N HIS A 77 5.82 4.21 -4.63
CA HIS A 77 6.15 3.98 -6.03
C HIS A 77 5.97 2.51 -6.38
N ARG A 78 5.41 2.24 -7.56
CA ARG A 78 5.28 0.93 -8.17
C ARG A 78 5.69 1.00 -9.64
N PRO A 79 7.00 0.83 -9.96
CA PRO A 79 7.55 1.05 -11.30
C PRO A 79 6.96 0.17 -12.39
N ASP A 80 6.66 -1.09 -12.07
CA ASP A 80 6.05 -2.07 -13.00
C ASP A 80 4.66 -1.61 -13.49
N GLN A 81 3.94 -0.86 -12.69
CA GLN A 81 2.64 -0.27 -13.03
C GLN A 81 2.75 1.19 -13.47
N LYS A 82 3.96 1.75 -13.53
CA LYS A 82 4.24 3.16 -13.83
C LYS A 82 3.56 4.13 -12.85
N GLU A 83 3.27 3.67 -11.63
CA GLU A 83 2.68 4.47 -10.56
C GLU A 83 3.78 5.07 -9.69
N PHE A 84 3.78 6.38 -9.59
CA PHE A 84 4.76 7.14 -8.83
C PHE A 84 4.10 8.26 -8.04
N ASP A 85 4.72 8.58 -6.90
CA ASP A 85 4.27 9.66 -6.02
C ASP A 85 2.87 9.45 -5.42
N VAL A 86 2.33 8.24 -5.45
CA VAL A 86 0.97 7.99 -4.96
C VAL A 86 0.90 8.24 -3.47
N VAL A 87 -0.02 9.11 -3.07
CA VAL A 87 -0.30 9.43 -1.68
C VAL A 87 -1.46 8.60 -1.18
N GLN A 88 -1.29 8.03 0.02
CA GLN A 88 -2.33 7.29 0.74
C GLN A 88 -2.34 7.71 2.20
N VAL A 89 -3.52 7.87 2.73
CA VAL A 89 -3.76 8.06 4.17
C VAL A 89 -4.59 6.90 4.68
N ASP A 90 -4.12 6.20 5.71
CA ASP A 90 -4.90 5.25 6.48
C ASP A 90 -5.23 5.91 7.80
N ILE A 91 -6.53 6.13 8.03
CA ILE A 91 -6.99 7.00 9.12
C ILE A 91 -7.39 6.21 10.39
N GLY A 92 -7.46 4.87 10.30
CA GLY A 92 -7.74 3.98 11.42
C GLY A 92 -9.20 3.94 11.86
N TYR A 93 -10.11 4.30 10.97
CA TYR A 93 -11.56 4.10 11.12
C TYR A 93 -12.24 4.15 9.75
N PRO A 94 -13.40 3.52 9.56
CA PRO A 94 -14.18 3.67 8.33
C PRO A 94 -14.66 5.10 8.17
N PHE A 95 -14.35 5.71 7.03
CA PHE A 95 -14.82 7.04 6.67
C PHE A 95 -16.34 7.07 6.53
N LYS A 96 -16.93 8.23 6.73
CA LYS A 96 -18.33 8.49 6.40
C LYS A 96 -18.53 8.36 4.91
N ASP A 97 -19.54 7.62 4.47
CA ASP A 97 -19.85 7.39 3.08
C ASP A 97 -20.03 8.72 2.32
N GLY A 98 -19.33 8.88 1.19
CA GLY A 98 -19.35 10.09 0.38
C GLY A 98 -18.63 11.30 0.97
N SER A 99 -17.91 11.15 2.11
CA SER A 99 -17.08 12.23 2.65
C SER A 99 -15.71 12.26 1.99
N GLU A 100 -15.04 13.39 2.09
CA GLU A 100 -13.64 13.57 1.70
C GLU A 100 -12.75 13.71 2.93
N ALA A 101 -11.47 13.38 2.75
CA ALA A 101 -10.43 13.79 3.66
C ALA A 101 -9.75 15.06 3.13
N GLU A 102 -9.19 15.87 4.03
CA GLU A 102 -8.44 17.07 3.68
C GLU A 102 -7.01 16.96 4.19
N ILE A 103 -6.05 17.27 3.32
CA ILE A 103 -4.66 17.46 3.71
C ILE A 103 -4.29 18.92 3.57
N ARG A 104 -3.57 19.47 4.57
CA ARG A 104 -2.99 20.83 4.52
C ARG A 104 -1.49 20.79 4.77
N VAL A 105 -0.75 21.50 3.93
CA VAL A 105 0.70 21.75 4.09
C VAL A 105 0.96 23.24 3.82
N GLY A 106 1.36 23.96 4.84
CA GLY A 106 1.50 25.42 4.74
C GLY A 106 0.17 26.08 4.36
N GLY A 107 0.17 26.89 3.30
CA GLY A 107 -1.03 27.55 2.77
C GLY A 107 -1.83 26.74 1.75
N ASN A 108 -1.40 25.53 1.39
CA ASN A 108 -2.06 24.70 0.39
C ASN A 108 -2.92 23.62 1.03
N SER A 109 -4.01 23.26 0.34
CA SER A 109 -4.89 22.16 0.74
C SER A 109 -5.26 21.26 -0.45
N TRP A 110 -5.49 19.98 -0.16
CA TRP A 110 -5.92 18.95 -1.10
C TRP A 110 -7.09 18.19 -0.52
N SER A 111 -8.14 17.98 -1.34
CA SER A 111 -9.22 17.04 -1.06
C SER A 111 -8.86 15.66 -1.58
N LEU A 112 -9.17 14.63 -0.80
CA LEU A 112 -8.94 13.23 -1.12
C LEU A 112 -10.26 12.49 -1.10
N PHE A 113 -10.51 11.63 -2.09
CA PHE A 113 -11.61 10.69 -2.00
C PHE A 113 -11.32 9.60 -0.96
N THR A 114 -12.37 9.12 -0.32
CA THR A 114 -12.27 8.13 0.75
C THR A 114 -12.90 6.80 0.34
N ARG A 115 -12.29 5.72 0.79
CA ARG A 115 -12.82 4.36 0.63
C ARG A 115 -12.42 3.53 1.85
N GLU A 116 -13.39 2.98 2.55
CA GLU A 116 -13.16 2.25 3.79
C GLU A 116 -12.38 3.09 4.82
N GLU A 117 -11.17 2.72 5.19
CA GLU A 117 -10.30 3.44 6.13
C GLU A 117 -9.21 4.28 5.46
N SER A 118 -9.16 4.26 4.13
CA SER A 118 -8.10 4.91 3.36
C SER A 118 -8.60 6.06 2.50
N ALA A 119 -7.71 7.01 2.20
CA ALA A 119 -7.99 8.13 1.31
C ALA A 119 -6.83 8.38 0.34
N TRP A 120 -7.17 8.83 -0.89
CA TRP A 120 -6.22 9.10 -1.98
C TRP A 120 -6.58 10.38 -2.71
N THR A 121 -5.63 10.98 -3.40
CA THR A 121 -5.90 12.11 -4.30
C THR A 121 -6.71 11.65 -5.52
N TYR A 122 -7.41 12.57 -6.15
CA TYR A 122 -8.22 12.27 -7.33
C TYR A 122 -7.39 12.10 -8.62
N LYS A 123 -6.19 12.70 -8.68
CA LYS A 123 -5.40 12.78 -9.91
C LYS A 123 -3.90 12.64 -9.59
N PRO A 124 -3.12 11.99 -10.47
CA PRO A 124 -1.67 11.92 -10.31
C PRO A 124 -0.95 13.28 -10.24
N ALA A 125 -1.56 14.34 -10.84
CA ALA A 125 -1.02 15.69 -10.73
C ALA A 125 -1.12 16.24 -9.30
N ASP A 126 -2.18 15.89 -8.57
CA ASP A 126 -2.38 16.30 -7.17
C ASP A 126 -1.41 15.54 -6.26
N ASP A 127 -1.17 14.25 -6.49
CA ASP A 127 -0.14 13.48 -5.81
C ASP A 127 1.23 14.16 -5.92
N LYS A 128 1.63 14.48 -7.17
CA LYS A 128 2.91 15.14 -7.45
C LYS A 128 3.02 16.50 -6.76
N ALA A 129 1.96 17.32 -6.79
CA ALA A 129 1.92 18.62 -6.16
C ALA A 129 2.00 18.50 -4.62
N LEU A 130 1.25 17.57 -4.05
CA LEU A 130 1.25 17.30 -2.61
C LEU A 130 2.63 16.81 -2.15
N VAL A 131 3.23 15.83 -2.84
CA VAL A 131 4.58 15.35 -2.52
C VAL A 131 5.62 16.47 -2.59
N ALA A 132 5.52 17.37 -3.58
CA ALA A 132 6.40 18.53 -3.66
C ALA A 132 6.23 19.48 -2.45
N ALA A 133 5.00 19.67 -1.98
CA ALA A 133 4.71 20.47 -0.78
C ALA A 133 5.21 19.78 0.51
N LEU A 134 5.01 18.47 0.65
CA LEU A 134 5.52 17.67 1.78
C LEU A 134 7.03 17.81 1.94
N ARG A 135 7.77 17.78 0.83
CA ARG A 135 9.24 17.87 0.82
C ARG A 135 9.78 19.27 1.21
N LYS A 136 8.96 20.29 1.10
CA LYS A 136 9.32 21.70 1.43
C LYS A 136 8.75 22.17 2.75
N GLY A 137 7.70 21.51 3.23
CA GLY A 137 6.99 21.89 4.45
C GLY A 137 7.68 21.40 5.73
N SER A 138 7.19 21.87 6.85
CA SER A 138 7.62 21.44 8.19
C SER A 138 6.55 20.62 8.92
N ARG A 139 5.28 20.85 8.59
CA ARG A 139 4.11 20.24 9.23
C ARG A 139 3.03 20.00 8.20
N MET A 140 2.29 18.91 8.40
CA MET A 140 1.10 18.56 7.66
C MET A 140 -0.04 18.27 8.64
N THR A 141 -1.27 18.61 8.27
CA THR A 141 -2.47 18.15 8.96
C THR A 141 -3.35 17.35 8.03
N VAL A 142 -3.96 16.30 8.56
CA VAL A 142 -4.95 15.48 7.88
C VAL A 142 -6.26 15.56 8.66
N LYS A 143 -7.36 15.86 7.98
CA LYS A 143 -8.71 15.86 8.55
C LYS A 143 -9.56 14.82 7.86
N GLY A 144 -10.41 14.15 8.63
CA GLY A 144 -11.37 13.19 8.11
C GLY A 144 -12.59 13.07 9.00
N THR A 145 -13.69 12.59 8.44
CA THR A 145 -14.93 12.35 9.16
C THR A 145 -15.23 10.86 9.19
N SER A 146 -15.41 10.32 10.40
CA SER A 146 -15.72 8.90 10.57
C SER A 146 -17.19 8.61 10.22
N LYS A 147 -17.50 7.33 9.95
CA LYS A 147 -18.88 6.84 9.76
C LYS A 147 -19.82 7.21 10.92
N ARG A 148 -19.27 7.45 12.11
CA ARG A 148 -20.01 7.93 13.30
C ARG A 148 -20.12 9.45 13.37
N ASN A 149 -19.84 10.18 12.29
CA ASN A 149 -19.84 11.64 12.21
C ASN A 149 -18.83 12.34 13.15
N SER A 150 -17.79 11.66 13.60
CA SER A 150 -16.71 12.30 14.36
C SER A 150 -15.67 12.89 13.42
N LEU A 151 -15.46 14.20 13.50
CA LEU A 151 -14.37 14.89 12.82
C LEU A 151 -13.07 14.64 13.57
N THR A 152 -12.03 14.25 12.86
CA THR A 152 -10.69 14.09 13.42
C THR A 152 -9.69 15.01 12.74
N THR A 153 -8.63 15.34 13.46
CA THR A 153 -7.48 16.08 12.96
C THR A 153 -6.20 15.40 13.46
N ASP A 154 -5.31 15.09 12.54
CA ASP A 154 -4.03 14.46 12.80
C ASP A 154 -2.90 15.38 12.32
N SER A 155 -1.87 15.54 13.13
CA SER A 155 -0.74 16.41 12.86
C SER A 155 0.52 15.58 12.66
N TYR A 156 1.21 15.78 11.54
CA TYR A 156 2.42 15.07 11.16
C TYR A 156 3.61 16.04 11.07
N SER A 157 4.77 15.57 11.50
CA SER A 157 6.04 16.24 11.22
C SER A 157 6.52 15.87 9.83
N LEU A 158 7.02 16.84 9.09
CA LEU A 158 7.62 16.63 7.77
C LEU A 158 9.15 16.56 7.82
N LYS A 159 9.74 16.50 9.04
CA LYS A 159 11.18 16.33 9.22
C LYS A 159 11.61 14.97 8.69
N GLY A 160 12.52 14.97 7.70
CA GLY A 160 13.02 13.76 7.07
C GLY A 160 12.32 13.35 5.77
N THR A 161 11.17 13.95 5.42
CA THR A 161 10.40 13.63 4.20
C THR A 161 11.26 13.63 2.93
N SER A 162 12.08 14.66 2.70
CA SER A 162 12.92 14.75 1.50
C SER A 162 13.97 13.64 1.41
N ALA A 163 14.54 13.22 2.53
CA ALA A 163 15.52 12.13 2.59
C ALA A 163 14.85 10.77 2.38
N ALA A 164 13.71 10.51 3.03
CA ALA A 164 12.92 9.30 2.84
C ALA A 164 12.42 9.16 1.40
N TYR A 165 11.91 10.25 0.82
CA TYR A 165 11.48 10.29 -0.58
C TYR A 165 12.62 9.95 -1.56
N LYS A 166 13.80 10.53 -1.36
CA LYS A 166 15.00 10.20 -2.16
C LYS A 166 15.38 8.74 -2.03
N ALA A 167 15.27 8.17 -0.83
CA ALA A 167 15.60 6.77 -0.56
C ALA A 167 14.65 5.81 -1.30
N ILE A 168 13.32 6.04 -1.26
CA ILE A 168 12.36 5.20 -2.00
C ILE A 168 12.49 5.39 -3.50
N GLY A 169 12.78 6.61 -3.98
CA GLY A 169 13.07 6.89 -5.40
C GLY A 169 14.26 6.06 -5.88
N LYS A 170 15.39 6.13 -5.19
CA LYS A 170 16.59 5.32 -5.51
C LYS A 170 16.30 3.82 -5.51
N ALA A 171 15.57 3.32 -4.51
CA ALA A 171 15.22 1.90 -4.40
C ALA A 171 14.32 1.43 -5.56
N CYS A 172 13.45 2.30 -6.07
CA CYS A 172 12.56 2.03 -7.20
C CYS A 172 13.09 2.53 -8.56
N GLY A 173 14.40 2.85 -8.66
CA GLY A 173 15.04 3.22 -9.93
C GLY A 173 14.64 4.60 -10.47
N ARG A 174 14.16 5.50 -9.58
CA ARG A 174 13.80 6.88 -9.89
C ARG A 174 14.81 7.83 -9.24
N SER A 175 15.62 8.47 -10.04
CA SER A 175 16.59 9.51 -9.62
C SER A 175 15.97 10.90 -9.63
#